data_eca61eaa6df06add6b894034129288d6
#
_entry.id   eca61eaa6df06add6b894034129288d6
#
_cell.length_a   1.000
_cell.length_b   1.000
_cell.length_c   1.000
_cell.angle_alpha   90.00
_cell.angle_beta   90.00
_cell.angle_gamma   90.00
#
_symmetry.space_group_name_H-M   'P 1'
#
loop_
_entity.id
_entity.type
_entity.pdbx_description
1 polymer ?
#
loop_
_entity_poly.entity_id
_entity_poly.type
_entity_poly.pdbx_seq_one_letter_code
_entity_poly.pdbx_strand_id
1 'polypeptide(L)'
;MSRIWVDDDGCPRAILDLVLRVAERRRIPVVRVANRPIPRYGSDLISAVRVGSDFDAADRYIAEHVAAGDLVVTADVPLAAEVVARGALGVSPRGDEFNPDNAGAKLAMRDLMHDLRAAGAVQGGPPAPGPADRRRFSDALDRLLTRLTARP
;
A
#
# COMPACT_ATOMS: atom_id res chain seq x y z
N MET A 1 -15.42 -3.05 -9.75
CA MET A 1 -15.44 -2.18 -8.56
C MET A 1 -14.08 -2.19 -7.92
N SER A 2 -13.51 -1.03 -7.63
CA SER A 2 -12.18 -0.92 -7.03
C SER A 2 -12.20 -1.28 -5.56
N ARG A 3 -11.14 -1.96 -5.12
CA ARG A 3 -10.91 -2.27 -3.70
C ARG A 3 -9.59 -1.67 -3.26
N ILE A 4 -9.47 -1.40 -1.97
CA ILE A 4 -8.21 -0.99 -1.36
C ILE A 4 -7.64 -2.20 -0.61
N TRP A 5 -6.41 -2.57 -0.94
CA TRP A 5 -5.65 -3.59 -0.23
C TRP A 5 -4.66 -2.93 0.68
N VAL A 6 -4.59 -3.34 1.93
CA VAL A 6 -3.64 -2.79 2.90
C VAL A 6 -2.69 -3.90 3.34
N ASP A 7 -1.40 -3.67 3.12
CA ASP A 7 -0.32 -4.46 3.69
C ASP A 7 -0.19 -4.02 5.15
N ASP A 8 -0.97 -4.65 6.02
CA ASP A 8 -1.31 -4.13 7.34
C ASP A 8 -0.14 -4.17 8.32
N ASP A 9 0.75 -5.16 8.18
CA ASP A 9 1.89 -5.31 9.10
C ASP A 9 2.89 -4.16 8.98
N GLY A 10 2.98 -3.54 7.80
CA GLY A 10 3.88 -2.42 7.55
C GLY A 10 3.18 -1.07 7.49
N CYS A 11 1.91 -0.99 7.86
CA CYS A 11 1.14 0.26 7.76
C CYS A 11 1.04 0.96 9.12
N PRO A 12 1.56 2.19 9.25
CA PRO A 12 1.42 2.95 10.49
C PRO A 12 -0.05 3.17 10.84
N ARG A 13 -0.35 3.15 12.13
CA ARG A 13 -1.72 3.27 12.63
C ARG A 13 -2.45 4.51 12.12
N ALA A 14 -1.79 5.66 12.11
CA ALA A 14 -2.38 6.91 11.65
C ALA A 14 -2.75 6.84 10.16
N ILE A 15 -1.96 6.15 9.36
CA ILE A 15 -2.21 5.97 7.93
C ILE A 15 -3.37 5.00 7.72
N LEU A 16 -3.39 3.89 8.46
CA LEU A 16 -4.50 2.95 8.41
C LEU A 16 -5.82 3.64 8.76
N ASP A 17 -5.84 4.45 9.81
CA ASP A 17 -7.04 5.19 10.22
C ASP A 17 -7.54 6.12 9.11
N LEU A 18 -6.64 6.77 8.38
CA LEU A 18 -7.00 7.60 7.22
C LEU A 18 -7.65 6.76 6.11
N VAL A 19 -7.06 5.60 5.80
CA VAL A 19 -7.60 4.70 4.77
C VAL A 19 -9.01 4.27 5.14
N LEU A 20 -9.22 3.84 6.38
CA LEU A 20 -10.52 3.33 6.82
C LEU A 20 -11.59 4.42 6.79
N ARG A 21 -11.27 5.64 7.20
CA ARG A 21 -12.21 6.76 7.16
C ARG A 21 -12.60 7.15 5.74
N VAL A 22 -11.63 7.22 4.85
CA VAL A 22 -11.88 7.57 3.43
C VAL A 22 -12.70 6.47 2.76
N ALA A 23 -12.38 5.21 3.04
CA ALA A 23 -13.11 4.07 2.49
C ALA A 23 -14.57 4.08 2.92
N GLU A 24 -14.85 4.34 4.20
CA GLU A 24 -16.22 4.47 4.69
C GLU A 24 -16.98 5.60 4.02
N ARG A 25 -16.34 6.76 3.91
CA ARG A 25 -16.97 7.94 3.30
C ARG A 25 -17.28 7.71 1.82
N ARG A 26 -16.38 7.05 1.09
CA ARG A 26 -16.52 6.80 -0.34
C ARG A 26 -17.21 5.48 -0.67
N ARG A 27 -17.50 4.66 0.35
CA ARG A 27 -18.10 3.35 0.20
C ARG A 27 -17.25 2.41 -0.67
N ILE A 28 -15.96 2.36 -0.37
CA ILE A 28 -15.00 1.52 -1.09
C ILE A 28 -14.57 0.37 -0.18
N PRO A 29 -14.65 -0.89 -0.66
CA PRO A 29 -14.20 -2.03 0.13
C PRO A 29 -12.71 -1.99 0.43
N VAL A 30 -12.34 -2.40 1.65
CA VAL A 30 -10.94 -2.52 2.08
C VAL A 30 -10.69 -3.96 2.53
N VAL A 31 -9.56 -4.51 2.09
CA VAL A 31 -9.07 -5.81 2.55
C VAL A 31 -7.74 -5.57 3.26
N ARG A 32 -7.72 -5.84 4.56
CA ARG A 32 -6.51 -5.75 5.38
C ARG A 32 -5.85 -7.13 5.40
N VAL A 33 -4.57 -7.20 5.06
CA VAL A 33 -3.82 -8.45 5.01
C VAL A 33 -2.67 -8.38 6.01
N ALA A 34 -2.59 -9.34 6.92
CA ALA A 34 -1.55 -9.38 7.95
C ALA A 34 -1.21 -10.81 8.32
N ASN A 35 -0.02 -11.01 8.90
CA ASN A 35 0.39 -12.30 9.45
C ASN A 35 0.02 -12.46 10.94
N ARG A 36 -0.84 -11.61 11.45
CA ARG A 36 -1.32 -11.59 12.83
C ARG A 36 -2.84 -11.46 12.86
N PRO A 37 -3.48 -11.78 14.00
CA PRO A 37 -4.91 -11.53 14.13
C PRO A 37 -5.21 -10.04 14.00
N ILE A 38 -6.25 -9.73 13.22
CA ILE A 38 -6.73 -8.36 13.06
C ILE A 38 -8.08 -8.28 13.75
N PRO A 39 -8.26 -7.38 14.73
CA PRO A 39 -9.55 -7.21 15.37
C PRO A 39 -10.62 -6.82 14.33
N ARG A 40 -11.81 -7.36 14.51
CA ARG A 40 -12.91 -7.08 13.62
C ARG A 40 -13.26 -5.58 13.65
N TYR A 41 -13.32 -4.98 12.48
CA TYR A 41 -13.79 -3.61 12.34
C TYR A 41 -15.31 -3.63 12.10
N GLY A 42 -16.02 -2.69 12.68
CA GLY A 42 -17.50 -2.70 12.70
C GLY A 42 -18.16 -2.22 11.39
N SER A 43 -17.58 -2.56 10.24
CA SER A 43 -18.11 -2.17 8.93
C SER A 43 -18.07 -3.34 7.96
N ASP A 44 -19.13 -3.49 7.18
CA ASP A 44 -19.20 -4.52 6.13
C ASP A 44 -18.23 -4.26 4.99
N LEU A 45 -17.76 -3.02 4.84
CA LEU A 45 -16.79 -2.66 3.81
C LEU A 45 -15.37 -3.12 4.12
N ILE A 46 -15.07 -3.35 5.40
CA ILE A 46 -13.70 -3.62 5.83
C ILE A 46 -13.59 -5.08 6.24
N SER A 47 -12.78 -5.83 5.51
CA SER A 47 -12.48 -7.22 5.80
C SER A 47 -11.02 -7.40 6.14
N ALA A 48 -10.69 -8.53 6.75
CA ALA A 48 -9.33 -8.86 7.15
C ALA A 48 -9.01 -10.28 6.71
N VAL A 49 -7.79 -10.47 6.22
CA VAL A 49 -7.25 -11.78 5.86
C VAL A 49 -6.00 -12.01 6.70
N ARG A 50 -5.99 -13.09 7.46
CA ARG A 50 -4.80 -13.50 8.18
C ARG A 50 -4.04 -14.53 7.33
N VAL A 51 -2.78 -14.24 7.04
CA VAL A 51 -1.88 -15.16 6.31
C VAL A 51 -0.91 -15.81 7.29
N GLY A 52 -0.13 -16.79 6.79
CA GLY A 52 0.89 -17.43 7.59
C GLY A 52 2.04 -16.48 7.94
N SER A 53 2.96 -16.97 8.80
CA SER A 53 4.12 -16.19 9.25
C SER A 53 5.33 -16.31 8.32
N ASP A 54 5.19 -17.00 7.19
CA ASP A 54 6.25 -17.10 6.21
C ASP A 54 6.66 -15.72 5.72
N PHE A 55 7.94 -15.55 5.40
CA PHE A 55 8.43 -14.34 4.77
C PHE A 55 7.61 -14.05 3.51
N ASP A 56 7.20 -12.82 3.32
CA ASP A 56 6.43 -12.33 2.17
C ASP A 56 5.03 -12.95 1.96
N ALA A 57 4.49 -13.67 2.95
CA ALA A 57 3.15 -14.29 2.79
C ALA A 57 2.06 -13.27 2.49
N ALA A 58 2.07 -12.11 3.17
CA ALA A 58 1.11 -11.03 2.91
C ALA A 58 1.30 -10.45 1.50
N ASP A 59 2.54 -10.25 1.09
CA ASP A 59 2.86 -9.74 -0.26
C ASP A 59 2.34 -10.67 -1.34
N ARG A 60 2.59 -11.97 -1.20
CA ARG A 60 2.11 -12.96 -2.16
C ARG A 60 0.60 -12.99 -2.22
N TYR A 61 -0.07 -12.94 -1.08
CA TYR A 61 -1.52 -12.95 -1.05
C TYR A 61 -2.09 -11.76 -1.81
N ILE A 62 -1.58 -10.56 -1.54
CA ILE A 62 -2.03 -9.34 -2.23
C ILE A 62 -1.77 -9.44 -3.73
N ALA A 63 -0.56 -9.83 -4.12
CA ALA A 63 -0.20 -9.93 -5.53
C ALA A 63 -1.07 -10.94 -6.29
N GLU A 64 -1.44 -12.04 -5.65
CA GLU A 64 -2.25 -13.08 -6.27
C GLU A 64 -3.73 -12.71 -6.39
N HIS A 65 -4.23 -11.84 -5.52
CA HIS A 65 -5.67 -11.55 -5.43
C HIS A 65 -6.06 -10.16 -5.94
N VAL A 66 -5.09 -9.26 -6.11
CA VAL A 66 -5.35 -7.91 -6.61
C VAL A 66 -5.91 -7.98 -8.04
N ALA A 67 -6.86 -7.09 -8.32
CA ALA A 67 -7.46 -6.97 -9.64
C ALA A 67 -7.07 -5.63 -10.28
N ALA A 68 -7.14 -5.57 -11.60
CA ALA A 68 -6.97 -4.31 -12.32
C ALA A 68 -7.96 -3.26 -11.80
N GLY A 69 -7.48 -2.06 -11.55
CA GLY A 69 -8.30 -0.98 -11.00
C GLY A 69 -8.32 -0.92 -9.47
N ASP A 70 -7.66 -1.85 -8.79
CA ASP A 70 -7.52 -1.81 -7.34
C ASP A 70 -6.38 -0.86 -6.91
N LEU A 71 -6.39 -0.48 -5.64
CA LEU A 71 -5.32 0.30 -5.01
C LEU A 71 -4.67 -0.52 -3.89
N VAL A 72 -3.35 -0.51 -3.83
CA VAL A 72 -2.60 -1.21 -2.79
C VAL A 72 -1.81 -0.20 -1.95
N VAL A 73 -2.00 -0.24 -0.63
CA VAL A 73 -1.25 0.58 0.33
C VAL A 73 -0.14 -0.29 0.91
N THR A 74 1.09 0.01 0.56
CA THR A 74 2.26 -0.75 1.02
C THR A 74 3.53 0.09 0.99
N ALA A 75 4.42 -0.15 1.94
CA ALA A 75 5.78 0.39 1.93
C ALA A 75 6.76 -0.49 1.13
N ASP A 76 6.33 -1.67 0.70
CA ASP A 76 7.15 -2.63 -0.01
C ASP A 76 7.17 -2.29 -1.51
N VAL A 77 8.29 -1.75 -1.98
CA VAL A 77 8.41 -1.30 -3.38
C VAL A 77 8.32 -2.46 -4.37
N PRO A 78 8.93 -3.64 -4.15
CA PRO A 78 8.73 -4.79 -5.03
C PRO A 78 7.26 -5.19 -5.16
N LEU A 79 6.51 -5.22 -4.06
CA LEU A 79 5.07 -5.52 -4.12
C LEU A 79 4.33 -4.45 -4.91
N ALA A 80 4.63 -3.18 -4.67
CA ALA A 80 3.99 -2.08 -5.42
C ALA A 80 4.23 -2.21 -6.92
N ALA A 81 5.45 -2.53 -7.33
CA ALA A 81 5.77 -2.73 -8.74
C ALA A 81 5.01 -3.92 -9.33
N GLU A 82 4.89 -5.00 -8.57
CA GLU A 82 4.17 -6.20 -9.04
C GLU A 82 2.68 -5.94 -9.23
N VAL A 83 2.03 -5.26 -8.28
CA VAL A 83 0.59 -4.97 -8.42
C VAL A 83 0.32 -3.98 -9.56
N VAL A 84 1.24 -3.05 -9.80
CA VAL A 84 1.14 -2.14 -10.96
C VAL A 84 1.21 -2.93 -12.27
N ALA A 85 2.10 -3.93 -12.35
CA ALA A 85 2.18 -4.80 -13.52
C ALA A 85 0.89 -5.60 -13.76
N ARG A 86 0.07 -5.77 -12.72
CA ARG A 86 -1.24 -6.45 -12.80
C ARG A 86 -2.41 -5.48 -13.02
N GLY A 87 -2.13 -4.21 -13.24
CA GLY A 87 -3.15 -3.21 -13.54
C GLY A 87 -3.69 -2.42 -12.36
N ALA A 88 -3.14 -2.64 -11.17
CA ALA A 88 -3.48 -1.87 -9.98
C ALA A 88 -2.58 -0.64 -9.85
N LEU A 89 -2.89 0.24 -8.91
CA LEU A 89 -2.02 1.34 -8.51
C LEU A 89 -1.55 1.10 -7.09
N GLY A 90 -0.45 1.74 -6.70
CA GLY A 90 0.10 1.64 -5.36
C GLY A 90 0.34 3.00 -4.72
N VAL A 91 0.36 3.02 -3.40
CA VAL A 91 0.73 4.21 -2.62
C VAL A 91 1.42 3.76 -1.34
N SER A 92 2.53 4.42 -1.02
CA SER A 92 3.23 4.16 0.24
C SER A 92 2.61 4.97 1.39
N PRO A 93 2.84 4.57 2.64
CA PRO A 93 2.40 5.37 3.79
C PRO A 93 2.94 6.81 3.82
N ARG A 94 3.97 7.12 3.04
CA ARG A 94 4.52 8.48 2.89
C ARG A 94 3.88 9.27 1.76
N GLY A 95 2.94 8.66 1.02
CA GLY A 95 2.28 9.31 -0.10
C GLY A 95 2.99 9.14 -1.44
N ASP A 96 3.99 8.28 -1.53
CA ASP A 96 4.63 7.99 -2.82
C ASP A 96 3.68 7.13 -3.66
N GLU A 97 3.41 7.57 -4.88
CA GLU A 97 2.51 6.89 -5.79
C GLU A 97 3.28 5.94 -6.71
N PHE A 98 2.70 4.77 -6.98
CA PHE A 98 3.27 3.79 -7.91
C PHE A 98 2.28 3.56 -9.04
N ASN A 99 2.74 3.78 -10.26
CA ASN A 99 1.95 3.63 -11.48
C ASN A 99 2.84 3.06 -12.59
N PRO A 100 2.28 2.72 -13.79
CA PRO A 100 3.09 2.15 -14.86
C PRO A 100 4.25 3.03 -15.33
N ASP A 101 4.15 4.34 -15.17
CA ASP A 101 5.19 5.25 -15.63
C ASP A 101 6.39 5.31 -14.70
N ASN A 102 6.20 5.06 -13.40
CA ASN A 102 7.27 5.26 -12.41
C ASN A 102 7.70 4.02 -11.64
N ALA A 103 6.94 2.92 -11.69
CA ALA A 103 7.20 1.74 -10.85
C ALA A 103 8.58 1.13 -11.13
N GLY A 104 8.98 1.07 -12.38
CA GLY A 104 10.30 0.52 -12.76
C GLY A 104 11.45 1.34 -12.18
N ALA A 105 11.39 2.67 -12.29
CA ALA A 105 12.43 3.54 -11.75
C ALA A 105 12.49 3.48 -10.22
N LYS A 106 11.33 3.41 -9.57
CA LYS A 106 11.27 3.31 -8.10
C LYS A 106 11.84 1.97 -7.61
N LEU A 107 11.56 0.89 -8.33
CA LEU A 107 12.14 -0.42 -8.01
C LEU A 107 13.66 -0.42 -8.17
N ALA A 108 14.17 0.15 -9.26
CA ALA A 108 15.61 0.25 -9.50
C ALA A 108 16.29 1.08 -8.41
N MET A 109 15.69 2.18 -7.99
CA MET A 109 16.23 3.02 -6.91
C MET A 109 16.22 2.27 -5.58
N ARG A 110 15.16 1.52 -5.28
CA ARG A 110 15.08 0.69 -4.08
C ARG A 110 16.19 -0.34 -4.04
N ASP A 111 16.43 -1.01 -5.17
CA ASP A 111 17.47 -2.04 -5.29
C ASP A 111 18.86 -1.43 -5.11
N LEU A 112 19.11 -0.27 -5.73
CA LEU A 112 20.36 0.47 -5.56
C LEU A 112 20.59 0.83 -4.10
N MET A 113 19.61 1.39 -3.41
CA MET A 113 19.73 1.78 -2.01
C MET A 113 19.94 0.57 -1.10
N HIS A 114 19.30 -0.55 -1.42
CA HIS A 114 19.50 -1.81 -0.70
C HIS A 114 20.96 -2.26 -0.82
N ASP A 115 21.53 -2.25 -2.02
CA ASP A 115 22.92 -2.64 -2.27
C ASP A 115 23.89 -1.69 -1.57
N LEU A 116 23.64 -0.38 -1.60
CA LEU A 116 24.47 0.61 -0.92
C LEU A 116 24.49 0.42 0.58
N ARG A 117 23.34 0.07 1.20
CA ARG A 117 23.29 -0.23 2.63
C ARG A 117 24.05 -1.50 2.97
N ALA A 118 23.92 -2.53 2.15
CA ALA A 118 24.65 -3.78 2.33
C ALA A 118 26.16 -3.57 2.23
N ALA A 119 26.62 -2.64 1.37
CA ALA A 119 28.01 -2.28 1.23
C ALA A 119 28.49 -1.27 2.28
N GLY A 120 27.64 -0.78 3.15
CA GLY A 120 27.99 0.19 4.17
C GLY A 120 28.13 1.62 3.66
N ALA A 121 27.79 1.90 2.40
CA ALA A 121 27.93 3.24 1.81
C ALA A 121 26.83 4.20 2.27
N VAL A 122 25.70 3.67 2.69
CA VAL A 122 24.56 4.44 3.22
C VAL A 122 24.08 3.78 4.50
N GLN A 123 23.78 4.57 5.52
CA GLN A 123 23.31 4.08 6.82
C GLN A 123 21.89 4.55 7.10
N GLY A 124 21.11 3.66 7.73
CA GLY A 124 19.77 3.96 8.18
C GLY A 124 18.76 4.08 7.07
N GLY A 125 17.57 4.44 7.45
CA GLY A 125 16.46 4.72 6.57
C GLY A 125 15.73 5.99 6.99
N PRO A 126 14.66 6.42 6.28
CA PRO A 126 13.92 7.59 6.67
C PRO A 126 13.24 7.37 8.03
N PRO A 127 13.00 8.43 8.81
CA PRO A 127 12.25 8.33 10.05
C PRO A 127 10.80 7.90 9.80
N ALA A 128 10.07 7.56 10.86
CA ALA A 128 8.66 7.24 10.76
C ALA A 128 7.88 8.40 10.12
N PRO A 129 6.77 8.13 9.38
CA PRO A 129 5.98 9.17 8.75
C PRO A 129 5.49 10.22 9.76
N GLY A 130 5.73 11.48 9.46
CA GLY A 130 5.28 12.63 10.25
C GLY A 130 4.04 13.31 9.67
N PRO A 131 3.66 14.50 10.23
CA PRO A 131 2.46 15.20 9.76
C PRO A 131 2.47 15.56 8.28
N ALA A 132 3.63 15.97 7.73
CA ALA A 132 3.75 16.27 6.30
C ALA A 132 3.52 15.03 5.44
N ASP A 133 4.04 13.88 5.86
CA ASP A 133 3.84 12.61 5.17
C ASP A 133 2.37 12.20 5.21
N ARG A 134 1.71 12.39 6.33
CA ARG A 134 0.28 12.08 6.45
C ARG A 134 -0.57 12.92 5.50
N ARG A 135 -0.24 14.20 5.36
CA ARG A 135 -0.93 15.08 4.38
C ARG A 135 -0.68 14.63 2.95
N ARG A 136 0.58 14.29 2.62
CA ARG A 136 0.91 13.77 1.29
C ARG A 136 0.16 12.48 1.01
N PHE A 137 0.08 11.59 1.99
CA PHE A 137 -0.67 10.33 1.85
C PHE A 137 -2.15 10.61 1.64
N SER A 138 -2.75 11.46 2.44
CA SER A 138 -4.17 11.80 2.32
C SER A 138 -4.49 12.38 0.94
N ASP A 139 -3.65 13.30 0.44
CA ASP A 139 -3.81 13.90 -0.87
C ASP A 139 -3.64 12.87 -1.98
N ALA A 140 -2.63 12.01 -1.87
CA ALA A 140 -2.39 10.94 -2.85
C ALA A 140 -3.54 9.94 -2.88
N LEU A 141 -4.01 9.52 -1.71
CA LEU A 141 -5.13 8.59 -1.59
C LEU A 141 -6.38 9.15 -2.27
N ASP A 142 -6.69 10.40 -2.00
CA ASP A 142 -7.85 11.08 -2.57
C ASP A 142 -7.76 11.15 -4.11
N ARG A 143 -6.60 11.56 -4.62
CA ARG A 143 -6.32 11.63 -6.06
C ARG A 143 -6.45 10.28 -6.75
N LEU A 144 -5.83 9.26 -6.17
CA LEU A 144 -5.82 7.92 -6.74
C LEU A 144 -7.20 7.29 -6.73
N LEU A 145 -7.94 7.43 -5.64
CA LEU A 145 -9.30 6.90 -5.56
C LEU A 145 -10.23 7.61 -6.54
N THR A 146 -10.09 8.92 -6.70
CA THR A 146 -10.87 9.67 -7.68
C THR A 146 -10.59 9.16 -9.10
N ARG A 147 -9.31 8.92 -9.41
CA ARG A 147 -8.90 8.37 -10.71
C ARG A 147 -9.47 6.96 -10.95
N LEU A 148 -9.36 6.08 -9.95
CA LEU A 148 -9.80 4.69 -10.08
C LEU A 148 -11.32 4.54 -10.11
N THR A 149 -12.04 5.44 -9.48
CA THR A 149 -13.50 5.40 -9.44
C THR A 149 -14.15 6.30 -10.47
N ALA A 150 -13.36 7.03 -11.26
CA ALA A 150 -13.89 7.83 -12.36
C ALA A 150 -14.54 6.92 -13.39
N ARG A 151 -15.71 7.31 -13.88
CA ARG A 151 -16.39 6.58 -14.95
C ARG A 151 -15.88 7.05 -16.30
N PRO A 152 -15.75 6.10 -17.25
CA PRO A 152 -15.38 6.48 -18.63
C PRO A 152 -16.46 7.34 -19.29
#